data_d58a108d3f333159769194040d41dc05
#
_entry.id   d58a108d3f333159769194040d41dc05
#
_cell.length_a   1.000
_cell.length_b   1.000
_cell.length_c   1.000
_cell.angle_alpha   90.00
_cell.angle_beta   90.00
_cell.angle_gamma   90.00
#
_symmetry.space_group_name_H-M   'P 1'
#
loop_
_entity.id
_entity.type
_entity.pdbx_description
1 polymer ?
#
loop_
_entity_poly.entity_id
_entity_poly.type
_entity_poly.pdbx_seq_one_letter_code
_entity_poly.pdbx_strand_id
1 'polypeptide(L)'
;DAAWVGSVGPFWPESVTWKWKVPDGVSVADLRDSERDLLEENRVNFMTAEYKHEYMKNGICGDGNFIDNVLGADYITHQIRENLYEIFIANKKIAYTDDGFALVAAGVFAALNRAVELHIIATDPEDDTGVYTVVIPKRADATDEQARNRQMPDIKWSAQLEGAVHSVKVNGTLRVTLNLSLIH
;
A
#
# COMPACT_ATOMS: atom_id res chain seq x y z
N ASP A 1 -2.47 -17.09 -14.36
CA ASP A 1 -1.51 -16.13 -13.82
C ASP A 1 -1.37 -14.90 -14.73
N ALA A 2 -0.95 -15.05 -16.01
CA ALA A 2 -0.70 -13.93 -16.91
C ALA A 2 -1.91 -13.01 -17.12
N ALA A 3 -3.11 -13.56 -17.26
CA ALA A 3 -4.34 -12.77 -17.42
C ALA A 3 -4.65 -11.93 -16.18
N TRP A 4 -4.43 -12.47 -14.99
CA TRP A 4 -4.61 -11.75 -13.74
C TRP A 4 -3.60 -10.62 -13.58
N VAL A 5 -2.31 -10.90 -13.82
CA VAL A 5 -1.26 -9.86 -13.83
C VAL A 5 -1.56 -8.80 -14.89
N GLY A 6 -1.99 -9.20 -16.09
CA GLY A 6 -2.37 -8.29 -17.17
C GLY A 6 -3.57 -7.41 -16.84
N SER A 7 -4.51 -7.89 -16.02
CA SER A 7 -5.68 -7.09 -15.59
C SER A 7 -5.35 -6.03 -14.53
N VAL A 8 -4.26 -6.19 -13.81
CA VAL A 8 -3.82 -5.28 -12.73
C VAL A 8 -2.62 -4.43 -13.14
N GLY A 9 -1.71 -4.99 -13.97
CA GLY A 9 -0.46 -4.36 -14.36
C GLY A 9 -0.54 -2.95 -15.00
N PRO A 10 -1.61 -2.57 -15.71
CA PRO A 10 -1.75 -1.21 -16.23
C PRO A 10 -1.97 -0.13 -15.16
N PHE A 11 -2.31 -0.51 -13.94
CA PHE A 11 -2.56 0.43 -12.85
C PHE A 11 -1.29 0.69 -12.05
N TRP A 12 -1.22 1.87 -11.42
CA TRP A 12 -0.14 2.17 -10.49
C TRP A 12 -0.13 1.18 -9.33
N PRO A 13 1.05 0.78 -8.83
CA PRO A 13 1.15 -0.01 -7.63
C PRO A 13 0.25 0.57 -6.52
N GLU A 14 -0.50 -0.28 -5.86
CA GLU A 14 -1.41 0.04 -4.75
C GLU A 14 -2.63 0.92 -5.05
N SER A 15 -2.74 1.56 -6.21
CA SER A 15 -4.01 2.18 -6.63
C SER A 15 -5.11 1.15 -6.89
N VAL A 16 -4.79 -0.14 -6.80
CA VAL A 16 -5.68 -1.25 -7.12
C VAL A 16 -5.39 -2.45 -6.22
N THR A 17 -6.43 -2.96 -5.55
CA THR A 17 -6.29 -4.26 -4.87
C THR A 17 -6.27 -5.41 -5.86
N TRP A 18 -5.54 -6.47 -5.54
CA TRP A 18 -5.43 -7.68 -6.36
C TRP A 18 -6.59 -8.65 -6.18
N LYS A 19 -7.34 -8.54 -5.09
CA LYS A 19 -8.60 -9.24 -4.87
C LYS A 19 -9.72 -8.64 -5.72
N TRP A 20 -10.80 -9.38 -5.95
CA TRP A 20 -12.01 -8.96 -6.68
C TRP A 20 -11.82 -8.68 -8.18
N LYS A 21 -10.69 -9.05 -8.76
CA LYS A 21 -10.45 -8.89 -10.20
C LYS A 21 -11.08 -10.02 -10.99
N VAL A 22 -11.55 -9.69 -12.19
CA VAL A 22 -12.12 -10.65 -13.14
C VAL A 22 -11.23 -10.64 -14.39
N PRO A 23 -10.19 -11.48 -14.45
CA PRO A 23 -9.32 -11.55 -15.62
C PRO A 23 -10.07 -12.12 -16.82
N ASP A 24 -9.94 -11.47 -17.99
CA ASP A 24 -10.57 -11.95 -19.21
C ASP A 24 -10.00 -13.30 -19.65
N GLY A 25 -10.88 -14.18 -20.14
CA GLY A 25 -10.51 -15.48 -20.67
C GLY A 25 -10.08 -16.53 -19.62
N VAL A 26 -10.31 -16.26 -18.35
CA VAL A 26 -10.08 -17.22 -17.25
C VAL A 26 -11.43 -17.70 -16.74
N SER A 27 -11.60 -19.01 -16.69
CA SER A 27 -12.80 -19.65 -16.10
C SER A 27 -12.50 -20.16 -14.69
N VAL A 28 -13.54 -20.19 -13.86
CA VAL A 28 -13.46 -20.78 -12.52
C VAL A 28 -13.31 -22.30 -12.65
N ALA A 29 -12.36 -22.87 -11.91
CA ALA A 29 -12.24 -24.32 -11.78
C ALA A 29 -13.38 -24.87 -10.89
N ASP A 30 -13.90 -26.03 -11.26
CA ASP A 30 -14.88 -26.75 -10.43
C ASP A 30 -14.16 -27.40 -9.23
N LEU A 31 -14.07 -26.66 -8.15
CA LEU A 31 -13.38 -27.06 -6.93
C LEU A 31 -14.40 -27.42 -5.84
N ARG A 32 -14.17 -28.52 -5.15
CA ARG A 32 -14.90 -28.88 -3.94
C ARG A 32 -14.54 -27.92 -2.78
N ASP A 33 -15.39 -27.80 -1.80
CA ASP A 33 -15.16 -26.92 -0.66
C ASP A 33 -13.85 -27.26 0.08
N SER A 34 -13.56 -28.55 0.27
CA SER A 34 -12.29 -28.99 0.87
C SER A 34 -11.03 -28.64 0.06
N GLU A 35 -11.17 -28.54 -1.26
CA GLU A 35 -10.06 -28.12 -2.13
C GLU A 35 -9.87 -26.62 -2.07
N ARG A 36 -10.96 -25.85 -1.95
CA ARG A 36 -10.91 -24.40 -1.72
C ARG A 36 -10.26 -24.07 -0.38
N ASP A 37 -10.68 -24.77 0.69
CA ASP A 37 -10.10 -24.61 2.03
C ASP A 37 -8.59 -24.88 2.01
N LEU A 38 -8.17 -25.93 1.30
CA LEU A 38 -6.75 -26.29 1.14
C LEU A 38 -5.98 -25.19 0.39
N LEU A 39 -6.56 -24.60 -0.67
CA LEU A 39 -5.94 -23.50 -1.41
C LEU A 39 -5.80 -22.25 -0.52
N GLU A 40 -6.83 -21.93 0.28
CA GLU A 40 -6.79 -20.81 1.22
C GLU A 40 -5.75 -21.02 2.33
N GLU A 41 -5.70 -22.20 2.92
CA GLU A 41 -4.72 -22.57 3.94
C GLU A 41 -3.28 -22.43 3.41
N ASN A 42 -3.07 -22.82 2.15
CA ASN A 42 -1.78 -22.70 1.47
C ASN A 42 -1.54 -21.32 0.83
N ARG A 43 -2.42 -20.32 1.07
CA ARG A 43 -2.29 -18.97 0.57
C ARG A 43 -2.20 -18.87 -0.95
N VAL A 44 -2.91 -19.73 -1.65
CA VAL A 44 -2.98 -19.73 -3.11
C VAL A 44 -4.04 -18.72 -3.56
N ASN A 45 -3.70 -17.91 -4.54
CA ASN A 45 -4.67 -17.04 -5.21
C ASN A 45 -5.36 -17.84 -6.33
N PHE A 46 -6.68 -17.87 -6.36
CA PHE A 46 -7.45 -18.62 -7.35
C PHE A 46 -8.74 -17.90 -7.74
N MET A 47 -9.25 -18.25 -8.92
CA MET A 47 -10.59 -17.81 -9.35
C MET A 47 -11.66 -18.58 -8.60
N THR A 48 -12.62 -17.86 -8.06
CA THR A 48 -13.81 -18.44 -7.39
C THR A 48 -15.09 -17.82 -7.94
N ALA A 49 -16.22 -18.47 -7.70
CA ALA A 49 -17.54 -17.94 -7.99
C ALA A 49 -18.38 -17.94 -6.71
N GLU A 50 -18.92 -16.78 -6.35
CA GLU A 50 -19.87 -16.62 -5.25
C GLU A 50 -21.05 -15.76 -5.70
N TYR A 51 -22.29 -16.15 -5.39
CA TYR A 51 -23.50 -15.43 -5.76
C TYR A 51 -23.58 -15.01 -7.24
N LYS A 52 -23.11 -15.83 -8.18
CA LYS A 52 -23.05 -15.58 -9.63
C LYS A 52 -21.95 -14.60 -10.09
N HIS A 53 -21.04 -14.21 -9.22
CA HIS A 53 -19.90 -13.36 -9.55
C HIS A 53 -18.63 -14.20 -9.49
N GLU A 54 -17.86 -14.16 -10.57
CA GLU A 54 -16.55 -14.78 -10.64
C GLU A 54 -15.48 -13.72 -10.33
N TYR A 55 -14.49 -14.07 -9.53
CA TYR A 55 -13.43 -13.13 -9.16
C TYR A 55 -12.19 -13.84 -8.62
N MET A 56 -11.06 -13.16 -8.65
CA MET A 56 -9.82 -13.59 -7.98
C MET A 56 -9.96 -13.43 -6.47
N LYS A 57 -9.73 -14.52 -5.74
CA LYS A 57 -9.78 -14.57 -4.28
C LYS A 57 -8.40 -14.29 -3.69
N ASN A 58 -8.38 -13.67 -2.49
CA ASN A 58 -7.24 -13.34 -1.66
C ASN A 58 -6.41 -12.12 -2.11
N GLY A 59 -5.62 -12.17 -3.15
CA GLY A 59 -4.68 -11.09 -3.51
C GLY A 59 -3.51 -10.99 -2.54
N ILE A 60 -2.92 -12.15 -2.16
CA ILE A 60 -1.86 -12.27 -1.15
C ILE A 60 -0.60 -12.89 -1.73
N CYS A 61 0.53 -12.57 -1.11
CA CYS A 61 1.81 -13.23 -1.32
C CYS A 61 1.89 -14.55 -0.53
N GLY A 62 2.87 -15.39 -0.82
CA GLY A 62 3.06 -16.67 -0.12
C GLY A 62 3.34 -16.54 1.38
N ASP A 63 3.85 -15.40 1.84
CA ASP A 63 4.06 -15.07 3.25
C ASP A 63 2.76 -14.59 3.96
N GLY A 64 1.69 -14.32 3.19
CA GLY A 64 0.40 -13.85 3.66
C GLY A 64 0.21 -12.33 3.64
N ASN A 65 1.21 -11.56 3.24
CA ASN A 65 1.06 -10.13 3.02
C ASN A 65 0.19 -9.85 1.79
N PHE A 66 -0.57 -8.77 1.79
CA PHE A 66 -1.30 -8.35 0.60
C PHE A 66 -0.33 -7.85 -0.47
N ILE A 67 -0.59 -8.22 -1.72
CA ILE A 67 0.29 -7.88 -2.87
C ILE A 67 0.37 -6.36 -3.05
N ASP A 68 -0.74 -5.65 -2.92
CA ASP A 68 -0.80 -4.19 -3.00
C ASP A 68 0.11 -3.52 -1.94
N ASN A 69 0.09 -3.98 -0.69
CA ASN A 69 0.96 -3.47 0.37
C ASN A 69 2.45 -3.66 0.06
N VAL A 70 2.81 -4.83 -0.49
CA VAL A 70 4.21 -5.13 -0.87
C VAL A 70 4.65 -4.22 -2.01
N LEU A 71 3.82 -4.09 -3.05
CA LEU A 71 4.11 -3.24 -4.19
C LEU A 71 4.19 -1.76 -3.83
N GLY A 72 3.36 -1.28 -2.89
CA GLY A 72 3.41 0.08 -2.42
C GLY A 72 4.67 0.39 -1.60
N ALA A 73 5.10 -0.52 -0.75
CA ALA A 73 6.37 -0.40 -0.04
C ALA A 73 7.57 -0.35 -1.00
N ASP A 74 7.55 -1.19 -2.04
CA ASP A 74 8.57 -1.19 -3.09
C ASP A 74 8.54 0.11 -3.89
N TYR A 75 7.34 0.61 -4.25
CA TYR A 75 7.18 1.88 -4.95
C TYR A 75 7.78 3.04 -4.16
N ILE A 76 7.43 3.18 -2.87
CA ILE A 76 7.96 4.25 -2.01
C ILE A 76 9.50 4.17 -1.95
N THR A 77 10.03 2.96 -1.74
CA THR A 77 11.48 2.75 -1.66
C THR A 77 12.19 3.13 -2.96
N HIS A 78 11.61 2.76 -4.09
CA HIS A 78 12.11 3.10 -5.42
C HIS A 78 12.09 4.61 -5.63
N GLN A 79 10.95 5.25 -5.36
CA GLN A 79 10.76 6.69 -5.56
C GLN A 79 11.70 7.53 -4.68
N ILE A 80 11.93 7.12 -3.42
CA ILE A 80 12.93 7.77 -2.57
C ILE A 80 14.30 7.70 -3.21
N ARG A 81 14.72 6.53 -3.69
CA ARG A 81 16.03 6.37 -4.34
C ARG A 81 16.16 7.25 -5.59
N GLU A 82 15.17 7.26 -6.44
CA GLU A 82 15.14 8.06 -7.66
C GLU A 82 15.27 9.56 -7.33
N ASN A 83 14.46 10.08 -6.43
CA ASN A 83 14.51 11.48 -6.01
C ASN A 83 15.86 11.85 -5.39
N LEU A 84 16.46 10.96 -4.61
CA LEU A 84 17.79 11.19 -4.03
C LEU A 84 18.86 11.27 -5.13
N TYR A 85 18.84 10.38 -6.11
CA TYR A 85 19.76 10.44 -7.25
C TYR A 85 19.58 11.74 -8.04
N GLU A 86 18.35 12.17 -8.30
CA GLU A 86 18.09 13.45 -8.97
C GLU A 86 18.68 14.64 -8.20
N ILE A 87 18.49 14.68 -6.88
CA ILE A 87 19.06 15.73 -6.02
C ILE A 87 20.59 15.74 -6.10
N PHE A 88 21.23 14.56 -6.03
CA PHE A 88 22.69 14.47 -6.10
C PHE A 88 23.24 14.88 -7.48
N ILE A 89 22.55 14.53 -8.57
CA ILE A 89 22.96 14.85 -9.93
C ILE A 89 22.72 16.33 -10.26
N ALA A 90 21.59 16.89 -9.84
CA ALA A 90 21.22 18.28 -10.13
C ALA A 90 22.11 19.29 -9.39
N ASN A 91 22.69 18.92 -8.27
CA ASN A 91 23.50 19.82 -7.45
C ASN A 91 25.01 19.59 -7.68
N LYS A 92 25.74 20.64 -8.00
CA LYS A 92 27.23 20.58 -8.11
C LYS A 92 27.89 20.07 -6.83
N LYS A 93 27.31 20.38 -5.69
CA LYS A 93 27.77 19.99 -4.36
C LYS A 93 26.63 20.16 -3.36
N ILE A 94 26.38 19.16 -2.55
CA ILE A 94 25.56 19.29 -1.34
C ILE A 94 26.51 19.45 -0.16
N ALA A 95 26.36 20.54 0.59
CA ALA A 95 27.24 20.81 1.74
C ALA A 95 26.96 19.81 2.87
N TYR A 96 28.00 19.44 3.61
CA TYR A 96 27.86 18.55 4.77
C TYR A 96 27.45 19.37 6.01
N THR A 97 26.24 19.93 5.97
CA THR A 97 25.62 20.82 6.95
C THR A 97 24.16 20.44 7.16
N ASP A 98 23.52 20.99 8.18
CA ASP A 98 22.11 20.76 8.43
C ASP A 98 21.23 21.16 7.23
N ASP A 99 21.55 22.28 6.57
CA ASP A 99 20.85 22.71 5.35
C ASP A 99 21.03 21.71 4.19
N GLY A 100 22.24 21.16 4.04
CA GLY A 100 22.49 20.13 3.03
C GLY A 100 21.76 18.83 3.35
N PHE A 101 21.64 18.48 4.61
CA PHE A 101 20.85 17.32 5.05
C PHE A 101 19.35 17.54 4.84
N ALA A 102 18.85 18.75 5.10
CA ALA A 102 17.47 19.14 4.79
C ALA A 102 17.17 19.06 3.30
N LEU A 103 18.13 19.48 2.43
CA LEU A 103 17.98 19.35 0.98
C LEU A 103 17.86 17.87 0.55
N VAL A 104 18.66 16.98 1.12
CA VAL A 104 18.55 15.53 0.85
C VAL A 104 17.21 14.99 1.35
N ALA A 105 16.79 15.39 2.55
CA ALA A 105 15.50 14.97 3.13
C ALA A 105 14.29 15.43 2.29
N ALA A 106 14.40 16.54 1.56
CA ALA A 106 13.34 16.99 0.67
C ALA A 106 12.96 15.96 -0.39
N GLY A 107 13.93 15.13 -0.85
CA GLY A 107 13.66 14.01 -1.76
C GLY A 107 12.83 12.90 -1.12
N VAL A 108 13.04 12.66 0.18
CA VAL A 108 12.23 11.70 0.94
C VAL A 108 10.82 12.22 1.10
N PHE A 109 10.63 13.50 1.50
CA PHE A 109 9.32 14.12 1.60
C PHE A 109 8.56 14.11 0.27
N ALA A 110 9.23 14.43 -0.84
CA ALA A 110 8.60 14.40 -2.15
C ALA A 110 8.07 13.00 -2.52
N ALA A 111 8.83 11.94 -2.22
CA ALA A 111 8.38 10.56 -2.44
C ALA A 111 7.18 10.19 -1.56
N LEU A 112 7.21 10.55 -0.27
CA LEU A 112 6.13 10.24 0.66
C LEU A 112 4.85 11.02 0.31
N ASN A 113 4.96 12.32 -0.03
CA ASN A 113 3.82 13.09 -0.48
C ASN A 113 3.21 12.52 -1.76
N ARG A 114 4.05 12.08 -2.71
CA ARG A 114 3.55 11.40 -3.91
C ARG A 114 2.83 10.10 -3.60
N ALA A 115 3.31 9.34 -2.61
CA ALA A 115 2.65 8.13 -2.15
C ALA A 115 1.29 8.42 -1.46
N VAL A 116 1.15 9.55 -0.79
CA VAL A 116 -0.16 10.02 -0.26
C VAL A 116 -1.13 10.35 -1.40
N GLU A 117 -0.68 11.12 -2.41
CA GLU A 117 -1.51 11.44 -3.59
C GLU A 117 -1.99 10.20 -4.35
N LEU A 118 -1.22 9.12 -4.32
CA LEU A 118 -1.54 7.84 -4.96
C LEU A 118 -2.35 6.89 -4.06
N HIS A 119 -2.76 7.33 -2.87
CA HIS A 119 -3.45 6.51 -1.88
C HIS A 119 -2.68 5.27 -1.41
N ILE A 120 -1.36 5.33 -1.47
CA ILE A 120 -0.46 4.31 -0.90
C ILE A 120 -0.33 4.51 0.61
N ILE A 121 -0.13 5.77 1.02
CA ILE A 121 -0.05 6.17 2.42
C ILE A 121 -1.40 6.74 2.83
N ALA A 122 -1.90 6.28 3.97
CA ALA A 122 -3.15 6.76 4.55
C ALA A 122 -3.10 8.26 4.87
N THR A 123 -4.26 8.90 4.79
CA THR A 123 -4.45 10.28 5.22
C THR A 123 -5.14 10.35 6.58
N ASP A 124 -4.83 11.37 7.36
CA ASP A 124 -5.55 11.66 8.59
C ASP A 124 -6.95 12.20 8.22
N PRO A 125 -8.03 11.62 8.76
CA PRO A 125 -9.39 12.04 8.42
C PRO A 125 -9.77 13.44 8.94
N GLU A 126 -8.99 14.04 9.84
CA GLU A 126 -9.28 15.36 10.41
C GLU A 126 -8.71 16.51 9.56
N ASP A 127 -7.55 16.32 8.96
CA ASP A 127 -6.85 17.40 8.25
C ASP A 127 -6.34 17.01 6.84
N ASP A 128 -6.61 15.80 6.41
CA ASP A 128 -6.25 15.25 5.09
C ASP A 128 -4.73 15.17 4.85
N THR A 129 -3.93 15.22 5.92
CA THR A 129 -2.48 15.10 5.83
C THR A 129 -2.05 13.63 5.77
N GLY A 130 -0.93 13.35 5.10
CA GLY A 130 -0.39 11.98 5.03
C GLY A 130 0.12 11.50 6.38
N VAL A 131 -0.28 10.29 6.78
CA VAL A 131 0.14 9.67 8.04
C VAL A 131 1.54 9.07 7.89
N TYR A 132 2.54 9.93 7.97
CA TYR A 132 3.94 9.54 7.96
C TYR A 132 4.81 10.44 8.86
N THR A 133 6.00 9.97 9.21
CA THR A 133 6.99 10.74 9.96
C THR A 133 8.36 10.63 9.30
N VAL A 134 9.13 11.73 9.34
CA VAL A 134 10.52 11.77 8.86
C VAL A 134 11.38 12.42 9.93
N VAL A 135 12.45 11.74 10.32
CA VAL A 135 13.44 12.26 11.26
C VAL A 135 14.71 12.58 10.48
N ILE A 136 15.02 13.86 10.37
CA ILE A 136 16.21 14.37 9.69
C ILE A 136 17.35 14.45 10.71
N PRO A 137 18.49 13.79 10.47
CA PRO A 137 19.64 13.89 11.35
C PRO A 137 20.28 15.28 11.25
N LYS A 138 20.94 15.72 12.32
CA LYS A 138 21.74 16.93 12.33
C LYS A 138 23.20 16.63 12.01
N ARG A 139 23.93 17.63 11.58
CA ARG A 139 25.40 17.50 11.37
C ARG A 139 26.11 17.03 12.65
N ALA A 140 25.61 17.43 13.82
CA ALA A 140 26.18 17.04 15.12
C ALA A 140 25.98 15.55 15.45
N ASP A 141 25.01 14.88 14.82
CA ASP A 141 24.74 13.45 15.05
C ASP A 141 25.72 12.55 14.26
N ALA A 142 26.47 13.14 13.33
CA ALA A 142 27.43 12.39 12.52
C ALA A 142 28.69 12.08 13.29
N THR A 143 29.14 10.83 13.17
CA THR A 143 30.46 10.43 13.70
C THR A 143 31.60 11.02 12.87
N ASP A 144 32.79 11.10 13.44
CA ASP A 144 34.00 11.54 12.73
C ASP A 144 34.34 10.67 11.51
N GLU A 145 34.02 9.39 11.56
CA GLU A 145 34.19 8.47 10.45
C GLU A 145 33.19 8.77 9.31
N GLN A 146 31.92 8.95 9.62
CA GLN A 146 30.90 9.34 8.65
C GLN A 146 31.27 10.66 7.97
N ALA A 147 31.73 11.66 8.75
CA ALA A 147 32.13 12.94 8.21
C ALA A 147 33.35 12.83 7.28
N ARG A 148 34.37 12.02 7.65
CA ARG A 148 35.55 11.76 6.79
C ARG A 148 35.18 11.05 5.50
N ASN A 149 34.22 10.11 5.56
CA ASN A 149 33.74 9.34 4.43
C ASN A 149 32.64 10.08 3.64
N ARG A 150 32.30 11.32 4.04
CA ARG A 150 31.21 12.10 3.44
C ARG A 150 29.86 11.37 3.43
N GLN A 151 29.65 10.52 4.41
CA GLN A 151 28.44 9.75 4.61
C GLN A 151 27.53 10.50 5.58
N MET A 152 26.33 10.88 5.12
CA MET A 152 25.30 11.45 5.96
C MET A 152 24.77 10.39 6.93
N PRO A 153 24.44 10.71 8.19
CA PRO A 153 23.68 9.81 9.05
C PRO A 153 22.30 9.48 8.45
N ASP A 154 21.73 8.35 8.86
CA ASP A 154 20.49 7.85 8.27
C ASP A 154 19.30 8.77 8.52
N ILE A 155 18.57 9.08 7.47
CA ILE A 155 17.21 9.62 7.56
C ILE A 155 16.28 8.47 7.92
N LYS A 156 15.54 8.61 9.02
CA LYS A 156 14.53 7.62 9.43
C LYS A 156 13.15 8.09 9.05
N TRP A 157 12.37 7.21 8.50
CA TRP A 157 10.98 7.50 8.16
C TRP A 157 10.08 6.32 8.50
N SER A 158 8.80 6.60 8.72
CA SER A 158 7.74 5.60 8.86
C SER A 158 6.46 6.15 8.25
N ALA A 159 5.64 5.28 7.71
CA ALA A 159 4.35 5.64 7.12
C ALA A 159 3.32 4.55 7.40
N GLN A 160 2.04 4.92 7.42
CA GLN A 160 0.92 4.00 7.50
C GLN A 160 0.37 3.79 6.09
N LEU A 161 0.28 2.53 5.65
CA LEU A 161 -0.35 2.19 4.38
C LEU A 161 -1.87 2.33 4.50
N GLU A 162 -2.53 2.79 3.41
CA GLU A 162 -3.98 2.98 3.40
C GLU A 162 -4.72 1.63 3.38
N GLY A 163 -4.24 0.68 2.57
CA GLY A 163 -4.84 -0.63 2.41
C GLY A 163 -6.18 -0.63 1.69
N ALA A 164 -6.78 -1.81 1.52
CA ALA A 164 -8.06 -1.98 0.84
C ALA A 164 -9.06 -2.80 1.67
N VAL A 165 -10.37 -2.52 1.53
CA VAL A 165 -11.43 -3.30 2.19
C VAL A 165 -11.66 -4.59 1.42
N HIS A 166 -11.39 -5.73 2.04
CA HIS A 166 -11.57 -7.07 1.46
C HIS A 166 -12.78 -7.83 1.96
N SER A 167 -13.39 -7.39 3.08
CA SER A 167 -14.59 -8.01 3.63
C SER A 167 -15.38 -7.00 4.46
N VAL A 168 -16.68 -7.22 4.54
CA VAL A 168 -17.61 -6.43 5.37
C VAL A 168 -18.58 -7.36 6.07
N LYS A 169 -18.91 -7.06 7.31
CA LYS A 169 -19.96 -7.73 8.08
C LYS A 169 -21.10 -6.74 8.31
N VAL A 170 -22.28 -7.05 7.80
CA VAL A 170 -23.47 -6.20 7.94
C VAL A 170 -24.44 -6.86 8.90
N ASN A 171 -24.83 -6.14 9.96
CA ASN A 171 -25.85 -6.56 10.90
C ASN A 171 -27.08 -5.65 10.75
N GLY A 172 -28.24 -6.24 10.51
CA GLY A 172 -29.49 -5.50 10.37
C GLY A 172 -30.60 -6.08 11.26
N THR A 173 -31.49 -5.24 11.77
CA THR A 173 -32.67 -5.66 12.53
C THR A 173 -33.93 -5.16 11.80
N LEU A 174 -34.79 -6.09 11.41
CA LEU A 174 -36.12 -5.78 10.88
C LEU A 174 -37.14 -5.82 12.00
N ARG A 175 -37.95 -4.78 12.13
CA ARG A 175 -39.07 -4.72 13.06
C ARG A 175 -40.39 -4.54 12.31
N VAL A 176 -41.37 -5.38 12.63
CA VAL A 176 -42.74 -5.20 12.13
C VAL A 176 -43.50 -4.47 13.23
N THR A 177 -43.93 -3.23 12.96
CA THR A 177 -44.81 -2.48 13.87
C THR A 177 -46.24 -2.88 13.52
N LEU A 178 -46.89 -3.64 14.40
CA LEU A 178 -48.35 -3.84 14.36
C LEU A 178 -49.02 -2.59 14.94
N ASN A 179 -49.63 -1.75 14.12
CA ASN A 179 -50.53 -0.69 14.59
C ASN A 179 -51.81 -1.33 15.13
N LEU A 180 -51.86 -1.57 16.44
CA LEU A 180 -53.02 -2.01 17.19
C LEU A 180 -53.93 -0.81 17.60
N SER A 181 -54.11 0.18 16.74
CA SER A 181 -55.01 1.29 16.99
C SER A 181 -56.16 1.29 16.01
N LEU A 182 -57.06 0.32 16.06
CA LEU A 182 -58.40 0.37 15.52
C LEU A 182 -59.28 -0.75 16.09
N ILE A 183 -59.52 -0.74 17.39
CA ILE A 183 -60.72 -1.36 17.98
C ILE A 183 -61.16 -0.43 19.09
N HIS A 184 -62.05 0.52 18.73
CA HIS A 184 -63.07 1.06 19.60
C HIS A 184 -64.35 1.21 18.80
#